data_e9cb466b45e28dda25644f29a0743910
#
_entry.id   e9cb466b45e28dda25644f29a0743910
#
_cell.length_a   1.000
_cell.length_b   1.000
_cell.length_c   1.000
_cell.angle_alpha   90.00
_cell.angle_beta   90.00
_cell.angle_gamma   90.00
#
_symmetry.space_group_name_H-M   'P 1'
#
loop_
_entity.id
_entity.type
_entity.pdbx_description
1 polymer ?
#
loop_
_entity_poly.entity_id
_entity_poly.type
_entity_poly.pdbx_seq_one_letter_code
_entity_poly.pdbx_strand_id
1 'polypeptide(L)'
;MKNPSLTIGTIILSFIVMIAIFGPYLPFVDEDLTEHLYLKYEDGTMVTPPFSPSKEFLLGSDREGVDLLSRLVIGTRETLLIIFSVVIIRMLLGTFLGIGAFYSRLLKVVLQVWHQLFSYIPSILLLVMIVGIPFFLYSPNRPFWFILVLALIEVGRVGDVIFKYVSDIAAKPYYEAGIVAGGSPFRLSQRYFYPNMKPQLITLIANELGRTLFLIAQLGIVGIFISVAFENDASGTIYAVNTSDSWPLVLSTILKDMWGVKIIPFSAIFLISITVLSFYLIGNGLVKKTNK
;
A
#
# COMPACT_ATOMS: atom_id res chain seq x y z
N MET A 1 -11.77 26.23 14.88
CA MET A 1 -10.60 25.61 15.54
C MET A 1 -9.85 24.76 14.52
N LYS A 2 -8.52 24.94 14.38
CA LYS A 2 -7.68 24.12 13.51
C LYS A 2 -7.69 22.68 14.05
N ASN A 3 -7.90 21.71 13.17
CA ASN A 3 -7.85 20.28 13.54
C ASN A 3 -6.39 19.81 13.48
N PRO A 4 -5.69 19.67 14.62
CA PRO A 4 -4.25 19.38 14.63
C PRO A 4 -3.93 18.04 13.95
N SER A 5 -4.79 17.03 14.12
CA SER A 5 -4.59 15.72 13.48
C SER A 5 -4.56 15.83 11.95
N LEU A 6 -5.52 16.56 11.37
CA LEU A 6 -5.57 16.77 9.92
C LEU A 6 -4.34 17.55 9.44
N THR A 7 -3.95 18.60 10.15
CA THR A 7 -2.79 19.42 9.76
C THR A 7 -1.49 18.61 9.81
N ILE A 8 -1.23 17.88 10.90
CA ILE A 8 -0.03 17.05 11.05
C ILE A 8 0.00 15.95 9.98
N GLY A 9 -1.11 15.21 9.81
CA GLY A 9 -1.18 14.15 8.80
C GLY A 9 -0.95 14.67 7.38
N THR A 10 -1.52 15.84 7.04
CA THR A 10 -1.33 16.45 5.72
C THR A 10 0.11 16.92 5.52
N ILE A 11 0.77 17.49 6.53
CA ILE A 11 2.18 17.90 6.43
C ILE A 11 3.07 16.68 6.18
N ILE A 12 2.90 15.60 6.94
CA ILE A 12 3.69 14.38 6.79
C ILE A 12 3.47 13.80 5.38
N LEU A 13 2.23 13.64 4.94
CA LEU A 13 1.94 13.08 3.62
C LEU A 13 2.49 13.98 2.50
N SER A 14 2.35 15.30 2.62
CA SER A 14 2.90 16.24 1.63
C SER A 14 4.42 16.13 1.54
N PHE A 15 5.10 15.95 2.67
CA PHE A 15 6.55 15.74 2.69
C PHE A 15 6.95 14.43 2.00
N ILE A 16 6.23 13.32 2.25
CA ILE A 16 6.46 12.03 1.60
C ILE A 16 6.21 12.13 0.08
N VAL A 17 5.14 12.82 -0.34
CA VAL A 17 4.85 13.05 -1.76
C VAL A 17 5.93 13.95 -2.41
N MET A 18 6.43 14.94 -1.69
CA MET A 18 7.56 15.75 -2.17
C MET A 18 8.82 14.90 -2.37
N ILE A 19 9.13 13.99 -1.45
CA ILE A 19 10.23 13.02 -1.63
C ILE A 19 9.99 12.16 -2.86
N ALA A 20 8.79 11.66 -3.08
CA ALA A 20 8.47 10.82 -4.24
C ALA A 20 8.67 11.55 -5.59
N ILE A 21 8.43 12.87 -5.64
CA ILE A 21 8.51 13.67 -6.88
C ILE A 21 9.90 14.25 -7.08
N PHE A 22 10.49 14.84 -6.05
CA PHE A 22 11.72 15.61 -6.14
C PHE A 22 12.96 14.86 -5.60
N GLY A 23 12.73 13.79 -4.81
CA GLY A 23 13.79 13.01 -4.20
C GLY A 23 14.84 12.49 -5.18
N PRO A 24 14.46 11.89 -6.31
CA PRO A 24 15.42 11.40 -7.32
C PRO A 24 16.38 12.47 -7.85
N TYR A 25 15.98 13.73 -7.86
CA TYR A 25 16.79 14.85 -8.37
C TYR A 25 17.71 15.49 -7.33
N LEU A 26 17.73 14.97 -6.11
CA LEU A 26 18.61 15.51 -5.06
C LEU A 26 20.07 15.07 -5.29
N PRO A 27 21.06 15.97 -5.11
CA PRO A 27 22.45 15.70 -5.48
C PRO A 27 23.15 14.63 -4.64
N PHE A 28 22.53 14.19 -3.55
CA PHE A 28 23.02 13.12 -2.66
C PHE A 28 22.22 11.82 -2.81
N VAL A 29 21.38 11.72 -3.82
CA VAL A 29 20.59 10.53 -4.15
C VAL A 29 21.11 9.94 -5.43
N ASP A 30 21.53 8.69 -5.39
CA ASP A 30 21.91 7.91 -6.57
C ASP A 30 20.65 7.38 -7.24
N GLU A 31 20.30 7.96 -8.40
CA GLU A 31 19.10 7.58 -9.17
C GLU A 31 19.22 6.18 -9.75
N ASP A 32 20.44 5.76 -10.11
CA ASP A 32 20.71 4.47 -10.74
C ASP A 32 20.80 3.31 -9.71
N LEU A 33 20.76 3.62 -8.42
CA LEU A 33 20.90 2.65 -7.32
C LEU A 33 22.12 1.72 -7.51
N THR A 34 23.28 2.33 -7.78
CA THR A 34 24.51 1.64 -8.10
C THR A 34 24.93 0.66 -7.01
N GLU A 35 25.19 -0.59 -7.37
CA GLU A 35 25.70 -1.62 -6.46
C GLU A 35 27.21 -1.52 -6.31
N HIS A 36 27.66 -1.42 -5.07
CA HIS A 36 29.09 -1.42 -4.73
C HIS A 36 29.49 -2.75 -4.10
N LEU A 37 30.19 -3.59 -4.83
CA LEU A 37 30.63 -4.90 -4.34
C LEU A 37 31.65 -4.80 -3.20
N TYR A 38 32.46 -3.75 -3.19
CA TYR A 38 33.41 -3.43 -2.12
C TYR A 38 33.79 -1.96 -2.16
N LEU A 39 34.19 -1.42 -1.02
CA LEU A 39 34.84 -0.11 -0.90
C LEU A 39 36.32 -0.33 -0.58
N LYS A 40 37.19 0.37 -1.31
CA LYS A 40 38.63 0.39 -1.05
C LYS A 40 39.01 1.72 -0.41
N TYR A 41 39.49 1.66 0.82
CA TYR A 41 40.00 2.84 1.53
C TYR A 41 41.45 3.16 1.15
N GLU A 42 41.88 4.40 1.47
CA GLU A 42 43.25 4.87 1.20
C GLU A 42 44.35 4.05 1.89
N ASP A 43 44.01 3.42 3.01
CA ASP A 43 44.91 2.50 3.75
C ASP A 43 45.05 1.12 3.10
N GLY A 44 44.40 0.89 1.98
CA GLY A 44 44.34 -0.39 1.25
C GLY A 44 43.35 -1.39 1.78
N THR A 45 42.61 -1.11 2.84
CA THR A 45 41.55 -2.01 3.36
C THR A 45 40.40 -2.06 2.39
N MET A 46 39.85 -3.28 2.20
CA MET A 46 38.64 -3.51 1.41
C MET A 46 37.53 -3.94 2.36
N VAL A 47 36.39 -3.28 2.25
CA VAL A 47 35.19 -3.58 3.04
C VAL A 47 34.07 -3.97 2.10
N THR A 48 33.37 -5.06 2.44
CA THR A 48 32.19 -5.55 1.71
C THR A 48 30.89 -5.03 2.32
N PRO A 49 29.79 -4.93 1.55
CA PRO A 49 28.49 -4.52 2.08
C PRO A 49 27.98 -5.46 3.22
N PRO A 50 27.16 -4.93 4.12
CA PRO A 50 26.62 -3.57 4.17
C PRO A 50 27.62 -2.56 4.77
N PHE A 51 27.75 -1.39 4.13
CA PHE A 51 28.64 -0.32 4.58
C PHE A 51 28.05 0.47 5.72
N SER A 52 28.88 0.89 6.66
CA SER A 52 28.46 1.77 7.76
C SER A 52 28.15 3.18 7.27
N PRO A 53 27.30 3.95 8.01
CA PRO A 53 27.04 5.36 7.69
C PRO A 53 28.33 6.17 7.55
N SER A 54 28.43 6.92 6.44
CA SER A 54 29.60 7.73 6.06
C SER A 54 29.16 8.99 5.30
N LYS A 55 30.10 9.77 4.81
CA LYS A 55 29.79 10.93 3.96
C LYS A 55 29.23 10.53 2.58
N GLU A 56 29.64 9.39 2.06
CA GLU A 56 29.14 8.83 0.80
C GLU A 56 27.81 8.09 0.98
N PHE A 57 27.66 7.39 2.10
CA PHE A 57 26.48 6.60 2.45
C PHE A 57 25.87 7.15 3.74
N LEU A 58 24.97 8.14 3.64
CA LEU A 58 24.44 8.85 4.83
C LEU A 58 23.75 7.93 5.84
N LEU A 59 23.03 6.93 5.37
CA LEU A 59 22.40 5.89 6.21
C LEU A 59 23.15 4.56 6.14
N GLY A 60 24.31 4.52 5.51
CA GLY A 60 25.00 3.28 5.16
C GLY A 60 24.43 2.67 3.89
N SER A 61 24.85 1.44 3.57
CA SER A 61 24.30 0.68 2.44
C SER A 61 23.43 -0.49 2.90
N ASP A 62 22.67 -1.03 1.95
CA ASP A 62 22.05 -2.34 2.12
C ASP A 62 23.06 -3.49 1.85
N ARG A 63 22.57 -4.72 1.77
CA ARG A 63 23.41 -5.91 1.55
C ARG A 63 23.93 -6.06 0.12
N GLU A 64 23.31 -5.37 -0.82
CA GLU A 64 23.71 -5.33 -2.23
C GLU A 64 24.72 -4.21 -2.49
N GLY A 65 25.04 -3.42 -1.46
CA GLY A 65 25.98 -2.29 -1.55
C GLY A 65 25.36 -1.02 -2.11
N VAL A 66 24.05 -0.97 -2.24
CA VAL A 66 23.31 0.23 -2.67
C VAL A 66 23.14 1.19 -1.50
N ASP A 67 23.29 2.49 -1.75
CA ASP A 67 23.03 3.52 -0.74
C ASP A 67 21.59 3.41 -0.21
N LEU A 68 21.47 3.21 1.10
CA LEU A 68 20.19 2.96 1.76
C LEU A 68 19.25 4.18 1.66
N LEU A 69 19.79 5.39 1.76
CA LEU A 69 18.99 6.62 1.63
C LEU A 69 18.42 6.73 0.21
N SER A 70 19.23 6.52 -0.80
CA SER A 70 18.83 6.54 -2.21
C SER A 70 17.74 5.49 -2.49
N ARG A 71 17.93 4.26 -2.01
CA ARG A 71 16.93 3.18 -2.14
C ARG A 71 15.58 3.55 -1.49
N LEU A 72 15.59 4.16 -0.32
CA LEU A 72 14.37 4.59 0.36
C LEU A 72 13.68 5.76 -0.37
N VAL A 73 14.45 6.71 -0.88
CA VAL A 73 13.92 7.87 -1.62
C VAL A 73 13.32 7.43 -2.96
N ILE A 74 14.06 6.67 -3.77
CA ILE A 74 13.58 6.14 -5.06
C ILE A 74 12.37 5.24 -4.86
N GLY A 75 12.45 4.32 -3.89
CA GLY A 75 11.36 3.39 -3.56
C GLY A 75 10.07 4.04 -3.07
N THR A 76 10.12 5.32 -2.64
CA THR A 76 8.92 6.07 -2.23
C THR A 76 7.90 6.15 -3.36
N ARG A 77 8.33 6.49 -4.57
CA ARG A 77 7.45 6.66 -5.73
C ARG A 77 6.74 5.35 -6.08
N GLU A 78 7.48 4.27 -6.20
CA GLU A 78 6.92 2.95 -6.52
C GLU A 78 5.95 2.48 -5.43
N THR A 79 6.34 2.60 -4.15
CA THR A 79 5.50 2.22 -3.02
C THR A 79 4.17 2.98 -3.03
N LEU A 80 4.18 4.30 -3.23
CA LEU A 80 2.96 5.09 -3.31
C LEU A 80 2.11 4.69 -4.52
N LEU A 81 2.69 4.50 -5.70
CA LEU A 81 1.95 4.08 -6.90
C LEU A 81 1.24 2.75 -6.68
N ILE A 82 1.90 1.77 -6.05
CA ILE A 82 1.30 0.46 -5.73
C ILE A 82 0.09 0.64 -4.83
N ILE A 83 0.24 1.31 -3.67
CA ILE A 83 -0.85 1.42 -2.69
C ILE A 83 -2.04 2.22 -3.23
N PHE A 84 -1.80 3.31 -3.99
CA PHE A 84 -2.86 4.07 -4.61
C PHE A 84 -3.60 3.25 -5.68
N SER A 85 -2.88 2.52 -6.53
CA SER A 85 -3.48 1.67 -7.56
C SER A 85 -4.37 0.59 -6.95
N VAL A 86 -3.89 -0.11 -5.93
CA VAL A 86 -4.66 -1.12 -5.19
C VAL A 86 -5.92 -0.52 -4.58
N VAL A 87 -5.79 0.61 -3.88
CA VAL A 87 -6.92 1.24 -3.19
C VAL A 87 -7.94 1.81 -4.17
N ILE A 88 -7.53 2.39 -5.28
CA ILE A 88 -8.45 2.86 -6.32
C ILE A 88 -9.32 1.71 -6.84
N ILE A 89 -8.71 0.60 -7.25
CA ILE A 89 -9.42 -0.59 -7.75
C ILE A 89 -10.37 -1.13 -6.67
N ARG A 90 -9.87 -1.28 -5.46
CA ARG A 90 -10.64 -1.80 -4.30
C ARG A 90 -11.84 -0.92 -3.97
N MET A 91 -11.66 0.39 -3.94
CA MET A 91 -12.72 1.35 -3.66
C MET A 91 -13.77 1.41 -4.76
N LEU A 92 -13.36 1.37 -6.03
CA LEU A 92 -14.29 1.34 -7.16
C LEU A 92 -15.17 0.08 -7.12
N LEU A 93 -14.54 -1.10 -7.04
CA LEU A 93 -15.26 -2.37 -7.00
C LEU A 93 -16.09 -2.54 -5.71
N GLY A 94 -15.53 -2.18 -4.56
CA GLY A 94 -16.22 -2.24 -3.28
C GLY A 94 -17.43 -1.29 -3.22
N THR A 95 -17.32 -0.09 -3.80
CA THR A 95 -18.45 0.85 -3.88
C THR A 95 -19.55 0.33 -4.79
N PHE A 96 -19.16 -0.20 -5.96
CA PHE A 96 -20.12 -0.82 -6.88
C PHE A 96 -20.86 -1.98 -6.24
N LEU A 97 -20.14 -2.93 -5.61
CA LEU A 97 -20.73 -4.07 -4.94
C LEU A 97 -21.56 -3.66 -3.71
N GLY A 98 -21.08 -2.72 -2.90
CA GLY A 98 -21.76 -2.27 -1.68
C GLY A 98 -23.08 -1.55 -1.96
N ILE A 99 -23.08 -0.60 -2.91
CA ILE A 99 -24.32 0.08 -3.34
C ILE A 99 -25.22 -0.90 -4.11
N GLY A 100 -24.64 -1.71 -5.01
CA GLY A 100 -25.37 -2.69 -5.79
C GLY A 100 -26.06 -3.75 -4.93
N ALA A 101 -25.44 -4.19 -3.83
CA ALA A 101 -26.00 -5.13 -2.87
C ALA A 101 -27.26 -4.59 -2.16
N PHE A 102 -27.41 -3.28 -2.03
CA PHE A 102 -28.62 -2.66 -1.50
C PHE A 102 -29.81 -2.80 -2.47
N TYR A 103 -29.58 -2.70 -3.76
CA TYR A 103 -30.65 -2.78 -4.78
C TYR A 103 -30.86 -4.19 -5.35
N SER A 104 -29.87 -5.09 -5.27
CA SER A 104 -29.90 -6.41 -5.89
C SER A 104 -29.58 -7.52 -4.90
N ARG A 105 -30.52 -8.49 -4.78
CA ARG A 105 -30.31 -9.69 -3.95
C ARG A 105 -29.13 -10.52 -4.43
N LEU A 106 -28.90 -10.61 -5.75
CA LEU A 106 -27.77 -11.33 -6.32
C LEU A 106 -26.45 -10.70 -5.88
N LEU A 107 -26.29 -9.37 -6.06
CA LEU A 107 -25.08 -8.66 -5.65
C LEU A 107 -24.86 -8.73 -4.13
N LYS A 108 -25.94 -8.74 -3.33
CA LYS A 108 -25.85 -8.94 -1.90
C LYS A 108 -25.27 -10.31 -1.53
N VAL A 109 -25.74 -11.37 -2.19
CA VAL A 109 -25.21 -12.72 -1.98
C VAL A 109 -23.74 -12.80 -2.41
N VAL A 110 -23.40 -12.27 -3.60
CA VAL A 110 -22.01 -12.22 -4.08
C VAL A 110 -21.12 -11.49 -3.07
N LEU A 111 -21.54 -10.32 -2.60
CA LEU A 111 -20.78 -9.55 -1.62
C LEU A 111 -20.58 -10.31 -0.31
N GLN A 112 -21.62 -10.93 0.22
CA GLN A 112 -21.56 -11.68 1.47
C GLN A 112 -20.65 -12.91 1.36
N VAL A 113 -20.77 -13.68 0.27
CA VAL A 113 -19.91 -14.84 0.02
C VAL A 113 -18.45 -14.40 -0.12
N TRP A 114 -18.19 -13.32 -0.90
CA TRP A 114 -16.85 -12.77 -1.07
C TRP A 114 -16.26 -12.32 0.26
N HIS A 115 -17.01 -11.54 1.01
CA HIS A 115 -16.57 -11.07 2.33
C HIS A 115 -16.28 -12.23 3.29
N GLN A 116 -17.15 -13.23 3.36
CA GLN A 116 -16.97 -14.38 4.23
C GLN A 116 -15.75 -15.22 3.85
N LEU A 117 -15.57 -15.55 2.55
CA LEU A 117 -14.43 -16.33 2.07
C LEU A 117 -13.09 -15.74 2.49
N PHE A 118 -12.94 -14.42 2.34
CA PHE A 118 -11.68 -13.75 2.60
C PHE A 118 -11.54 -13.19 4.04
N SER A 119 -12.57 -13.31 4.88
CA SER A 119 -12.50 -12.83 6.27
C SER A 119 -11.97 -13.86 7.26
N TYR A 120 -12.08 -15.15 6.94
CA TYR A 120 -11.66 -16.22 7.85
C TYR A 120 -10.16 -16.54 7.74
N ILE A 121 -9.52 -16.18 6.63
CA ILE A 121 -8.11 -16.45 6.38
C ILE A 121 -7.36 -15.11 6.40
N PRO A 122 -6.22 -15.00 7.11
CA PRO A 122 -5.40 -13.79 7.05
C PRO A 122 -5.03 -13.43 5.61
N SER A 123 -5.26 -12.17 5.20
CA SER A 123 -5.07 -11.72 3.82
C SER A 123 -3.66 -12.01 3.29
N ILE A 124 -2.65 -11.96 4.16
CA ILE A 124 -1.26 -12.29 3.77
C ILE A 124 -1.13 -13.74 3.30
N LEU A 125 -1.74 -14.71 4.00
CA LEU A 125 -1.65 -16.12 3.62
C LEU A 125 -2.32 -16.38 2.27
N LEU A 126 -3.49 -15.77 2.04
CA LEU A 126 -4.18 -15.86 0.76
C LEU A 126 -3.34 -15.26 -0.37
N LEU A 127 -2.71 -14.11 -0.13
CA LEU A 127 -1.84 -13.47 -1.12
C LEU A 127 -0.65 -14.34 -1.48
N VAL A 128 0.05 -14.87 -0.47
CA VAL A 128 1.19 -15.78 -0.67
C VAL A 128 0.77 -16.99 -1.52
N MET A 129 -0.37 -17.60 -1.19
CA MET A 129 -0.88 -18.76 -1.92
C MET A 129 -1.24 -18.42 -3.38
N ILE A 130 -1.95 -17.32 -3.61
CA ILE A 130 -2.42 -16.95 -4.95
C ILE A 130 -1.25 -16.48 -5.83
N VAL A 131 -0.39 -15.59 -5.30
CA VAL A 131 0.75 -15.04 -6.07
C VAL A 131 1.83 -16.10 -6.33
N GLY A 132 1.88 -17.15 -5.49
CA GLY A 132 2.75 -18.32 -5.70
C GLY A 132 2.28 -19.29 -6.78
N ILE A 133 1.04 -19.16 -7.30
CA ILE A 133 0.58 -19.98 -8.44
C ILE A 133 1.43 -19.67 -9.67
N PRO A 134 1.89 -20.69 -10.44
CA PRO A 134 2.79 -20.51 -11.58
C PRO A 134 2.31 -19.47 -12.60
N PHE A 135 1.01 -19.37 -12.83
CA PHE A 135 0.41 -18.36 -13.71
C PHE A 135 0.78 -16.94 -13.31
N PHE A 136 0.72 -16.60 -12.01
CA PHE A 136 1.06 -15.28 -11.50
C PHE A 136 2.57 -15.10 -11.31
N LEU A 137 3.24 -16.18 -10.89
CA LEU A 137 4.67 -16.15 -10.59
C LEU A 137 5.52 -15.88 -11.83
N TYR A 138 5.22 -16.56 -12.94
CA TYR A 138 5.99 -16.46 -14.19
C TYR A 138 5.37 -15.50 -15.22
N SER A 139 4.31 -14.75 -14.85
CA SER A 139 3.68 -13.82 -15.77
C SER A 139 4.60 -12.65 -16.11
N PRO A 140 4.75 -12.26 -17.40
CA PRO A 140 5.45 -11.03 -17.79
C PRO A 140 4.82 -9.77 -17.20
N ASN A 141 3.51 -9.81 -16.93
CA ASN A 141 2.74 -8.73 -16.34
C ASN A 141 2.49 -8.97 -14.83
N ARG A 142 3.44 -9.59 -14.13
CA ARG A 142 3.33 -9.89 -12.70
C ARG A 142 2.91 -8.68 -11.84
N PRO A 143 3.47 -7.45 -11.98
CA PRO A 143 3.05 -6.30 -11.19
C PRO A 143 1.57 -5.98 -11.31
N PHE A 144 1.01 -6.08 -12.52
CA PHE A 144 -0.42 -5.87 -12.75
C PHE A 144 -1.28 -6.90 -12.01
N TRP A 145 -0.94 -8.18 -12.12
CA TRP A 145 -1.66 -9.25 -11.44
C TRP A 145 -1.54 -9.15 -9.92
N PHE A 146 -0.36 -8.79 -9.44
CA PHE A 146 -0.11 -8.60 -8.01
C PHE A 146 -1.00 -7.49 -7.44
N ILE A 147 -1.06 -6.32 -8.09
CA ILE A 147 -1.94 -5.21 -7.72
C ILE A 147 -3.41 -5.64 -7.74
N LEU A 148 -3.81 -6.38 -8.78
CA LEU A 148 -5.19 -6.84 -8.94
C LEU A 148 -5.59 -7.82 -7.81
N VAL A 149 -4.75 -8.82 -7.52
CA VAL A 149 -4.99 -9.79 -6.45
C VAL A 149 -5.06 -9.10 -5.09
N LEU A 150 -4.11 -8.18 -4.80
CA LEU A 150 -4.13 -7.35 -3.59
C LEU A 150 -5.43 -6.55 -3.44
N ALA A 151 -5.93 -6.00 -4.53
CA ALA A 151 -7.18 -5.25 -4.51
C ALA A 151 -8.36 -6.18 -4.25
N LEU A 152 -8.48 -7.29 -5.00
CA LEU A 152 -9.65 -8.17 -5.00
C LEU A 152 -9.87 -8.88 -3.67
N ILE A 153 -8.84 -9.35 -2.99
CA ILE A 153 -8.96 -10.07 -1.72
C ILE A 153 -9.78 -9.26 -0.69
N GLU A 154 -9.57 -7.95 -0.62
CA GLU A 154 -10.21 -7.10 0.38
C GLU A 154 -11.44 -6.32 -0.15
N VAL A 155 -11.84 -6.49 -1.41
CA VAL A 155 -13.04 -5.83 -1.99
C VAL A 155 -14.30 -6.15 -1.21
N GLY A 156 -14.47 -7.41 -0.78
CA GLY A 156 -15.64 -7.84 -0.01
C GLY A 156 -15.82 -7.07 1.29
N ARG A 157 -14.72 -6.82 2.00
CA ARG A 157 -14.73 -6.04 3.24
C ARG A 157 -15.10 -4.57 3.01
N VAL A 158 -14.53 -3.95 2.00
CA VAL A 158 -14.86 -2.56 1.62
C VAL A 158 -16.32 -2.46 1.19
N GLY A 159 -16.78 -3.40 0.36
CA GLY A 159 -18.16 -3.45 -0.08
C GLY A 159 -19.15 -3.63 1.08
N ASP A 160 -18.85 -4.47 2.08
CA ASP A 160 -19.68 -4.67 3.26
C ASP A 160 -19.80 -3.39 4.11
N VAL A 161 -18.69 -2.68 4.30
CA VAL A 161 -18.68 -1.37 5.00
C VAL A 161 -19.57 -0.37 4.25
N ILE A 162 -19.45 -0.30 2.93
CA ILE A 162 -20.26 0.62 2.11
C ILE A 162 -21.73 0.21 2.12
N PHE A 163 -22.03 -1.09 2.05
CA PHE A 163 -23.40 -1.59 2.16
C PHE A 163 -24.05 -1.20 3.50
N LYS A 164 -23.30 -1.24 4.60
CA LYS A 164 -23.77 -0.78 5.92
C LYS A 164 -24.05 0.72 5.90
N TYR A 165 -23.16 1.54 5.37
CA TYR A 165 -23.41 2.99 5.26
C TYR A 165 -24.66 3.31 4.42
N VAL A 166 -24.85 2.62 3.29
CA VAL A 166 -26.05 2.76 2.45
C VAL A 166 -27.29 2.37 3.22
N SER A 167 -27.27 1.25 3.94
CA SER A 167 -28.38 0.75 4.74
C SER A 167 -28.77 1.72 5.86
N ASP A 168 -27.78 2.29 6.54
CA ASP A 168 -27.99 3.29 7.59
C ASP A 168 -28.63 4.58 7.07
N ILE A 169 -28.25 5.02 5.87
CA ILE A 169 -28.85 6.19 5.21
C ILE A 169 -30.26 5.86 4.73
N ALA A 170 -30.47 4.69 4.18
CA ALA A 170 -31.77 4.24 3.70
C ALA A 170 -32.83 4.12 4.80
N ALA A 171 -32.41 3.89 6.04
CA ALA A 171 -33.29 3.88 7.21
C ALA A 171 -33.73 5.28 7.69
N LYS A 172 -33.30 6.35 7.04
CA LYS A 172 -33.66 7.72 7.43
C LYS A 172 -34.91 8.22 6.71
N PRO A 173 -35.81 8.98 7.39
CA PRO A 173 -37.07 9.48 6.82
C PRO A 173 -36.90 10.28 5.52
N TYR A 174 -35.83 11.04 5.38
CA TYR A 174 -35.57 11.81 4.17
C TYR A 174 -35.33 10.95 2.92
N TYR A 175 -34.82 9.71 3.09
CA TYR A 175 -34.65 8.77 1.99
C TYR A 175 -35.99 8.21 1.53
N GLU A 176 -36.88 7.85 2.45
CA GLU A 176 -38.25 7.43 2.15
C GLU A 176 -39.03 8.51 1.39
N ALA A 177 -38.89 9.77 1.80
CA ALA A 177 -39.48 10.89 1.09
C ALA A 177 -38.96 11.00 -0.36
N GLY A 178 -37.67 10.67 -0.59
CA GLY A 178 -37.10 10.63 -1.93
C GLY A 178 -37.68 9.52 -2.80
N ILE A 179 -38.01 8.36 -2.23
CA ILE A 179 -38.70 7.25 -2.92
C ILE A 179 -40.12 7.67 -3.29
N VAL A 180 -40.88 8.23 -2.34
CA VAL A 180 -42.25 8.72 -2.57
C VAL A 180 -42.29 9.80 -3.66
N ALA A 181 -41.27 10.64 -3.74
CA ALA A 181 -41.12 11.64 -4.81
C ALA A 181 -40.71 11.06 -6.19
N GLY A 182 -40.68 9.71 -6.34
CA GLY A 182 -40.40 9.02 -7.60
C GLY A 182 -38.91 8.99 -7.98
N GLY A 183 -38.01 9.04 -6.99
CA GLY A 183 -36.57 8.95 -7.22
C GLY A 183 -36.14 7.58 -7.79
N SER A 184 -35.44 7.56 -8.94
CA SER A 184 -34.83 6.33 -9.44
C SER A 184 -33.64 5.88 -8.56
N PRO A 185 -33.24 4.60 -8.52
CA PRO A 185 -32.09 4.12 -7.76
C PRO A 185 -30.80 4.93 -7.97
N PHE A 186 -30.51 5.30 -9.22
CA PHE A 186 -29.35 6.12 -9.56
C PHE A 186 -29.45 7.54 -8.98
N ARG A 187 -30.62 8.18 -9.10
CA ARG A 187 -30.88 9.51 -8.56
C ARG A 187 -30.83 9.52 -7.02
N LEU A 188 -31.38 8.49 -6.40
CA LEU A 188 -31.32 8.31 -4.94
C LEU A 188 -29.87 8.10 -4.45
N SER A 189 -29.08 7.32 -5.18
CA SER A 189 -27.66 7.11 -4.85
C SER A 189 -26.88 8.42 -4.95
N GLN A 190 -27.06 9.20 -6.01
CA GLN A 190 -26.35 10.48 -6.17
C GLN A 190 -26.78 11.54 -5.16
N ARG A 191 -28.09 11.62 -4.84
CA ARG A 191 -28.62 12.71 -4.03
C ARG A 191 -28.60 12.43 -2.54
N TYR A 192 -28.68 11.16 -2.13
CA TYR A 192 -28.77 10.76 -0.72
C TYR A 192 -27.55 9.97 -0.26
N PHE A 193 -27.10 8.93 -0.98
CA PHE A 193 -26.00 8.11 -0.50
C PHE A 193 -24.68 8.85 -0.59
N TYR A 194 -24.26 9.27 -1.79
CA TYR A 194 -22.94 9.87 -2.00
C TYR A 194 -22.66 11.07 -1.09
N PRO A 195 -23.52 12.10 -0.96
CA PRO A 195 -23.24 13.25 -0.11
C PRO A 195 -23.12 12.89 1.37
N ASN A 196 -23.99 11.99 1.85
CA ASN A 196 -24.01 11.59 3.27
C ASN A 196 -22.88 10.61 3.62
N MET A 197 -22.38 9.82 2.65
CA MET A 197 -21.26 8.90 2.86
C MET A 197 -19.89 9.55 2.63
N LYS A 198 -19.83 10.72 1.98
CA LYS A 198 -18.55 11.36 1.58
C LYS A 198 -17.51 11.41 2.70
N PRO A 199 -17.81 11.83 3.93
CA PRO A 199 -16.83 11.85 5.01
C PRO A 199 -16.33 10.46 5.39
N GLN A 200 -17.24 9.49 5.45
CA GLN A 200 -16.91 8.10 5.77
C GLN A 200 -16.08 7.44 4.66
N LEU A 201 -16.37 7.75 3.38
CA LEU A 201 -15.59 7.26 2.24
C LEU A 201 -14.15 7.78 2.28
N ILE A 202 -13.94 9.05 2.61
CA ILE A 202 -12.58 9.61 2.72
C ILE A 202 -11.79 8.91 3.84
N THR A 203 -12.44 8.66 4.99
CA THR A 203 -11.81 7.91 6.09
C THR A 203 -11.53 6.47 5.69
N LEU A 204 -12.45 5.84 4.97
CA LEU A 204 -12.27 4.48 4.48
C LEU A 204 -11.08 4.41 3.52
N ILE A 205 -10.96 5.34 2.57
CA ILE A 205 -9.80 5.45 1.66
C ILE A 205 -8.50 5.57 2.44
N ALA A 206 -8.45 6.49 3.41
CA ALA A 206 -7.25 6.70 4.23
C ALA A 206 -6.84 5.42 5.00
N ASN A 207 -7.82 4.73 5.59
CA ASN A 207 -7.57 3.46 6.27
C ASN A 207 -7.13 2.36 5.32
N GLU A 208 -7.70 2.30 4.10
CA GLU A 208 -7.31 1.33 3.07
C GLU A 208 -5.87 1.54 2.59
N LEU A 209 -5.43 2.79 2.42
CA LEU A 209 -4.04 3.11 2.07
C LEU A 209 -3.08 2.59 3.14
N GLY A 210 -3.37 2.86 4.41
CA GLY A 210 -2.55 2.35 5.52
C GLY A 210 -2.53 0.82 5.60
N ARG A 211 -3.68 0.16 5.45
CA ARG A 211 -3.77 -1.31 5.46
C ARG A 211 -3.03 -1.94 4.28
N THR A 212 -3.15 -1.36 3.09
CA THR A 212 -2.45 -1.86 1.91
C THR A 212 -0.94 -1.73 2.07
N LEU A 213 -0.46 -0.58 2.55
CA LEU A 213 0.97 -0.38 2.83
C LEU A 213 1.50 -1.38 3.86
N PHE A 214 0.76 -1.61 4.93
CA PHE A 214 1.12 -2.61 5.95
C PHE A 214 1.15 -4.03 5.39
N LEU A 215 0.20 -4.38 4.50
CA LEU A 215 0.12 -5.70 3.90
C LEU A 215 1.28 -5.97 2.93
N ILE A 216 1.66 -4.99 2.08
CA ILE A 216 2.83 -5.16 1.21
C ILE A 216 4.15 -5.19 2.01
N ALA A 217 4.23 -4.48 3.13
CA ALA A 217 5.38 -4.58 4.03
C ALA A 217 5.53 -6.00 4.61
N GLN A 218 4.42 -6.62 5.03
CA GLN A 218 4.42 -8.01 5.48
C GLN A 218 4.85 -8.99 4.36
N LEU A 219 4.43 -8.76 3.11
CA LEU A 219 4.88 -9.56 1.98
C LEU A 219 6.37 -9.42 1.73
N GLY A 220 6.92 -8.20 1.87
CA GLY A 220 8.36 -7.95 1.80
C GLY A 220 9.14 -8.78 2.83
N ILE A 221 8.67 -8.83 4.09
CA ILE A 221 9.29 -9.65 5.15
C ILE A 221 9.33 -11.15 4.78
N VAL A 222 8.30 -11.63 4.08
CA VAL A 222 8.23 -13.04 3.61
C VAL A 222 9.01 -13.24 2.31
N GLY A 223 9.61 -12.18 1.73
CA GLY A 223 10.37 -12.26 0.48
C GLY A 223 9.49 -12.36 -0.78
N ILE A 224 8.26 -11.87 -0.71
CA ILE A 224 7.36 -11.83 -1.86
C ILE A 224 7.29 -10.41 -2.42
N PHE A 225 7.84 -10.26 -3.62
CA PHE A 225 7.96 -8.99 -4.31
C PHE A 225 6.92 -8.84 -5.42
N ILE A 226 6.62 -7.58 -5.72
CA ILE A 226 5.66 -7.23 -6.76
C ILE A 226 6.19 -7.52 -8.16
N SER A 227 7.49 -7.30 -8.37
CA SER A 227 8.20 -7.56 -9.61
C SER A 227 9.38 -8.49 -9.37
N VAL A 228 9.56 -9.47 -10.25
CA VAL A 228 10.61 -10.49 -10.14
C VAL A 228 11.12 -10.81 -11.54
N ALA A 229 12.44 -10.83 -11.73
CA ALA A 229 13.12 -11.42 -12.85
C ALA A 229 13.64 -12.82 -12.47
N PHE A 230 13.80 -13.68 -13.46
CA PHE A 230 14.42 -14.99 -13.28
C PHE A 230 15.77 -14.98 -14.00
N GLU A 231 16.83 -15.19 -13.24
CA GLU A 231 18.20 -15.21 -13.73
C GLU A 231 18.80 -16.60 -13.56
N ASN A 232 19.78 -16.94 -14.39
CA ASN A 232 20.55 -18.18 -14.30
C ASN A 232 21.91 -17.88 -13.67
N ASP A 233 22.29 -18.67 -12.69
CA ASP A 233 23.67 -18.65 -12.20
C ASP A 233 24.62 -19.39 -13.13
N ALA A 234 25.92 -19.36 -12.84
CA ALA A 234 26.95 -20.04 -13.59
C ALA A 234 26.78 -21.58 -13.60
N SER A 235 25.97 -22.15 -12.69
CA SER A 235 25.64 -23.59 -12.64
C SER A 235 24.39 -23.95 -13.46
N GLY A 236 23.71 -22.94 -14.02
CA GLY A 236 22.44 -23.12 -14.75
C GLY A 236 21.21 -23.19 -13.82
N THR A 237 21.36 -22.91 -12.53
CA THR A 237 20.24 -22.85 -11.59
C THR A 237 19.47 -21.55 -11.78
N ILE A 238 18.15 -21.65 -11.95
CA ILE A 238 17.27 -20.50 -12.08
C ILE A 238 16.93 -20.00 -10.69
N TYR A 239 17.16 -18.71 -10.41
CA TYR A 239 16.75 -18.05 -9.19
C TYR A 239 15.97 -16.78 -9.47
N ALA A 240 15.12 -16.40 -8.53
CA ALA A 240 14.27 -15.22 -8.64
C ALA A 240 15.00 -14.02 -8.05
N VAL A 241 15.16 -12.96 -8.84
CA VAL A 241 15.72 -11.69 -8.42
C VAL A 241 14.59 -10.66 -8.34
N ASN A 242 14.54 -9.91 -7.25
CA ASN A 242 13.60 -8.80 -7.14
C ASN A 242 14.03 -7.66 -8.06
N THR A 243 13.06 -7.10 -8.79
CA THR A 243 13.26 -5.93 -9.67
C THR A 243 12.41 -4.73 -9.24
N SER A 244 11.84 -4.77 -8.03
CA SER A 244 11.05 -3.68 -7.45
C SER A 244 11.93 -2.87 -6.50
N ASP A 245 11.88 -1.54 -6.58
CA ASP A 245 12.60 -0.64 -5.66
C ASP A 245 11.75 -0.24 -4.44
N SER A 246 10.54 -0.76 -4.33
CA SER A 246 9.62 -0.40 -3.26
C SER A 246 10.15 -0.71 -1.86
N TRP A 247 9.74 0.06 -0.84
CA TRP A 247 10.17 -0.10 0.56
C TRP A 247 10.10 -1.52 1.14
N PRO A 248 9.11 -2.36 0.78
CA PRO A 248 9.07 -3.76 1.21
C PRO A 248 10.32 -4.57 0.85
N LEU A 249 11.08 -4.20 -0.19
CA LEU A 249 12.35 -4.84 -0.52
C LEU A 249 13.33 -4.78 0.65
N VAL A 250 13.47 -3.61 1.27
CA VAL A 250 14.41 -3.38 2.40
C VAL A 250 14.07 -4.27 3.60
N LEU A 251 12.83 -4.76 3.69
CA LEU A 251 12.40 -5.66 4.77
C LEU A 251 12.68 -7.14 4.47
N SER A 252 13.05 -7.50 3.25
CA SER A 252 13.26 -8.91 2.85
C SER A 252 14.41 -9.58 3.60
N THR A 253 15.40 -8.81 4.01
CA THR A 253 16.57 -9.26 4.75
C THR A 253 16.47 -9.06 6.27
N ILE A 254 15.28 -8.67 6.78
CA ILE A 254 15.08 -8.28 8.19
C ILE A 254 15.61 -9.31 9.20
N LEU A 255 15.43 -10.61 8.95
CA LEU A 255 15.90 -11.66 9.86
C LEU A 255 17.43 -11.70 9.97
N LYS A 256 18.14 -11.37 8.89
CA LYS A 256 19.60 -11.27 8.88
C LYS A 256 20.08 -9.95 9.49
N ASP A 257 19.37 -8.86 9.20
CA ASP A 257 19.77 -7.50 9.58
C ASP A 257 19.48 -7.19 11.05
N MET A 258 18.50 -7.85 11.65
CA MET A 258 18.24 -7.74 13.11
C MET A 258 19.42 -8.18 13.96
N TRP A 259 20.24 -9.12 13.45
CA TRP A 259 21.48 -9.60 14.13
C TRP A 259 22.74 -8.85 13.65
N GLY A 260 22.63 -8.05 12.58
CA GLY A 260 23.75 -7.31 12.00
C GLY A 260 23.50 -5.79 11.97
N VAL A 261 23.22 -5.26 10.79
CA VAL A 261 23.07 -3.81 10.53
C VAL A 261 21.60 -3.40 10.67
N LYS A 262 21.19 -3.11 11.89
CA LYS A 262 19.80 -2.79 12.25
C LYS A 262 19.22 -1.57 11.55
N ILE A 263 20.06 -0.63 11.11
CA ILE A 263 19.58 0.60 10.45
C ILE A 263 18.79 0.30 9.16
N ILE A 264 19.13 -0.80 8.47
CA ILE A 264 18.48 -1.20 7.22
C ILE A 264 16.96 -1.41 7.43
N PRO A 265 16.51 -2.39 8.23
CA PRO A 265 15.07 -2.62 8.42
C PRO A 265 14.39 -1.49 9.20
N PHE A 266 15.08 -0.86 10.17
CA PHE A 266 14.48 0.20 10.98
C PHE A 266 14.15 1.45 10.17
N SER A 267 14.97 1.81 9.18
CA SER A 267 14.67 2.95 8.30
C SER A 267 13.42 2.73 7.45
N ALA A 268 13.26 1.54 6.87
CA ALA A 268 12.05 1.19 6.12
C ALA A 268 10.82 1.11 7.03
N ILE A 269 10.92 0.46 8.19
CA ILE A 269 9.83 0.40 9.19
C ILE A 269 9.41 1.81 9.63
N PHE A 270 10.36 2.71 9.86
CA PHE A 270 10.08 4.09 10.24
C PHE A 270 9.28 4.82 9.15
N LEU A 271 9.71 4.74 7.87
CA LEU A 271 9.00 5.36 6.75
C LEU A 271 7.59 4.79 6.56
N ILE A 272 7.45 3.48 6.62
CA ILE A 272 6.16 2.80 6.54
C ILE A 272 5.26 3.26 7.68
N SER A 273 5.76 3.27 8.92
CA SER A 273 4.98 3.63 10.11
C SER A 273 4.51 5.09 10.07
N ILE A 274 5.38 6.02 9.70
CA ILE A 274 5.02 7.45 9.62
C ILE A 274 4.03 7.71 8.47
N THR A 275 4.13 6.96 7.38
CA THR A 275 3.19 7.04 6.26
C THR A 275 1.81 6.51 6.65
N VAL A 276 1.74 5.35 7.30
CA VAL A 276 0.48 4.80 7.84
C VAL A 276 -0.14 5.77 8.85
N LEU A 277 0.69 6.33 9.76
CA LEU A 277 0.23 7.34 10.73
C LEU A 277 -0.35 8.56 10.02
N SER A 278 0.27 9.05 8.93
CA SER A 278 -0.23 10.19 8.18
C SER A 278 -1.61 9.93 7.59
N PHE A 279 -1.85 8.76 6.99
CA PHE A 279 -3.16 8.37 6.49
C PHE A 279 -4.21 8.31 7.59
N TYR A 280 -3.87 7.69 8.73
CA TYR A 280 -4.77 7.61 9.89
C TYR A 280 -5.14 8.99 10.43
N LEU A 281 -4.17 9.90 10.57
CA LEU A 281 -4.39 11.26 11.05
C LEU A 281 -5.27 12.07 10.10
N ILE A 282 -5.10 11.91 8.78
CA ILE A 282 -5.94 12.55 7.77
C ILE A 282 -7.37 12.01 7.85
N GLY A 283 -7.54 10.68 7.86
CA GLY A 283 -8.85 10.03 7.92
C GLY A 283 -9.66 10.50 9.14
N ASN A 284 -9.08 10.40 10.34
CA ASN A 284 -9.75 10.82 11.57
C ASN A 284 -9.95 12.34 11.66
N GLY A 285 -9.00 13.10 11.12
CA GLY A 285 -9.08 14.55 11.11
C GLY A 285 -10.25 15.09 10.28
N LEU A 286 -10.55 14.44 9.16
CA LEU A 286 -11.65 14.80 8.27
C LEU A 286 -13.03 14.52 8.88
N VAL A 287 -13.21 13.37 9.54
CA VAL A 287 -14.46 13.05 10.25
C VAL A 287 -14.78 14.09 11.34
N LYS A 288 -13.79 14.45 12.14
CA LYS A 288 -13.98 15.47 13.19
C LYS A 288 -14.36 16.86 12.64
N LYS A 289 -14.00 17.15 11.38
CA LYS A 289 -14.36 18.41 10.72
C LYS A 289 -15.80 18.40 10.19
N THR A 290 -16.31 17.24 9.80
CA THR A 290 -17.64 17.11 9.18
C THR A 290 -18.75 16.97 10.23
N ASN A 291 -18.42 16.47 11.43
CA ASN A 291 -19.36 16.32 12.54
C ASN A 291 -19.51 17.60 13.42
N LYS A 292 -18.90 18.69 13.01
CA LYS A 292 -19.08 20.04 13.55
C LYS A 292 -19.86 20.94 12.59
#